data_65de7f1ef41c91b97ddd83f552134f9d
#
_entry.id   65de7f1ef41c91b97ddd83f552134f9d
#
_cell.length_a   1.000
_cell.length_b   1.000
_cell.length_c   1.000
_cell.angle_alpha   90.00
_cell.angle_beta   90.00
_cell.angle_gamma   90.00
#
_symmetry.space_group_name_H-M   'P 1'
#
loop_
_entity.id
_entity.type
_entity.pdbx_description
1 polymer ?
#
loop_
_entity_poly.entity_id
_entity_poly.type
_entity_poly.pdbx_seq_one_letter_code
_entity_poly.pdbx_strand_id
1 'polypeptide(L)'
;MNNFVTPPPGHDKRSSKADEFSVIFNSKPGSEYPESYTINANLGVDLQVAIEVSRPASVPGYKVGAGPRGGYSYFGHDSAKAEGYVIHRFWPRFIASGHIIQNGIAEAIKGSGMFVHAIQGMRPNLVASAWNFNFFQSNQLEGVSAIQMEFTTLNTHGKKGAGSGPVKVNIGSLVVGNKLVAISAETTWPNEAPSSGVISRTTHLNSVHDADTSYPKPSQLVLEWKAPSIVSDVKGTVEAKLEVDVGSLEHPNGLVEKVDILGEIPSVIKLAVSYVAGTKPFMYQVRSFTLLSDSLLMSSPVAEPHETFY
;
A
#
# COMPACT_ATOMS: atom_id res chain seq x y z
N MET A 1 10.69 23.28 -6.04
CA MET A 1 9.34 23.49 -5.45
C MET A 1 9.45 24.70 -4.55
N ASN A 2 8.96 25.81 -5.00
CA ASN A 2 8.94 27.05 -4.23
C ASN A 2 7.56 27.20 -3.58
N ASN A 3 7.47 27.89 -2.45
CA ASN A 3 6.20 28.23 -1.79
C ASN A 3 5.31 27.05 -1.36
N PHE A 4 5.92 25.92 -0.92
CA PHE A 4 5.13 24.84 -0.36
C PHE A 4 4.53 25.24 1.01
N VAL A 5 3.19 25.17 1.12
CA VAL A 5 2.43 25.54 2.32
C VAL A 5 1.54 24.40 2.77
N THR A 6 1.64 24.03 4.04
CA THR A 6 0.81 23.00 4.68
C THR A 6 0.47 23.39 6.12
N PRO A 7 -0.78 23.68 6.44
CA PRO A 7 -1.91 23.91 5.54
C PRO A 7 -1.89 25.33 4.92
N PRO A 8 -2.47 25.51 3.73
CA PRO A 8 -2.74 26.86 3.22
C PRO A 8 -3.74 27.59 4.12
N PRO A 9 -3.69 28.92 4.21
CA PRO A 9 -4.61 29.70 5.02
C PRO A 9 -6.08 29.38 4.72
N GLY A 10 -6.90 29.18 5.76
CA GLY A 10 -8.32 28.86 5.63
C GLY A 10 -8.66 27.43 5.27
N HIS A 11 -7.67 26.56 5.12
CA HIS A 11 -7.87 25.13 4.77
C HIS A 11 -7.57 24.20 5.95
N ASP A 12 -8.13 22.98 5.87
CA ASP A 12 -7.83 21.89 6.82
C ASP A 12 -6.35 21.54 6.79
N LYS A 13 -5.80 21.12 7.94
CA LYS A 13 -4.40 20.72 8.11
C LYS A 13 -3.95 19.56 7.21
N ARG A 14 -4.87 18.85 6.59
CA ARG A 14 -4.63 17.79 5.60
C ARG A 14 -4.41 18.35 4.19
N SER A 15 -4.54 19.65 4.01
CA SER A 15 -4.35 20.31 2.72
C SER A 15 -2.92 20.79 2.55
N SER A 16 -2.45 20.82 1.33
CA SER A 16 -1.16 21.39 0.96
C SER A 16 -1.23 22.11 -0.39
N LYS A 17 -0.37 23.10 -0.56
CA LYS A 17 -0.27 23.88 -1.79
C LYS A 17 1.18 24.25 -2.08
N ALA A 18 1.51 24.23 -3.35
CA ALA A 18 2.75 24.80 -3.92
C ALA A 18 2.38 25.62 -5.16
N ASP A 19 3.36 26.19 -5.83
CA ASP A 19 3.11 27.02 -7.01
C ASP A 19 2.44 26.26 -8.14
N GLU A 20 2.84 25.00 -8.35
CA GLU A 20 2.43 24.17 -9.48
C GLU A 20 1.33 23.17 -9.13
N PHE A 21 1.08 22.92 -7.84
CA PHE A 21 0.05 21.96 -7.44
C PHE A 21 -0.63 22.31 -6.13
N SER A 22 -1.84 21.76 -5.96
CA SER A 22 -2.55 21.78 -4.68
C SER A 22 -3.28 20.46 -4.44
N VAL A 23 -3.36 20.08 -3.16
CA VAL A 23 -4.16 18.97 -2.66
C VAL A 23 -4.99 19.50 -1.52
N ILE A 24 -6.27 19.74 -1.76
CA ILE A 24 -7.17 20.39 -0.81
C ILE A 24 -8.16 19.39 -0.26
N PHE A 25 -8.14 19.20 1.05
CA PHE A 25 -9.08 18.35 1.76
C PHE A 25 -10.42 19.06 1.95
N ASN A 26 -11.50 18.34 1.69
CA ASN A 26 -12.87 18.78 1.91
C ASN A 26 -13.61 17.77 2.81
N SER A 27 -14.53 18.27 3.63
CA SER A 27 -15.35 17.45 4.51
C SER A 27 -16.82 17.86 4.41
N LYS A 28 -17.69 16.86 4.23
CA LYS A 28 -19.16 16.97 4.23
C LYS A 28 -19.76 15.85 5.07
N PRO A 29 -19.70 15.92 6.41
CA PRO A 29 -20.22 14.88 7.27
C PRO A 29 -21.69 14.55 6.95
N GLY A 30 -22.02 13.25 6.95
CA GLY A 30 -23.37 12.75 6.66
C GLY A 30 -23.73 12.64 5.17
N SER A 31 -22.85 13.01 4.26
CA SER A 31 -23.04 12.79 2.81
C SER A 31 -22.61 11.39 2.40
N GLU A 32 -22.98 10.96 1.18
CA GLU A 32 -22.49 9.73 0.56
C GLU A 32 -20.98 9.69 0.46
N TYR A 33 -20.36 10.85 0.23
CA TYR A 33 -18.91 11.05 0.18
C TYR A 33 -18.50 12.07 1.25
N PRO A 34 -18.31 11.63 2.50
CA PRO A 34 -18.08 12.55 3.62
C PRO A 34 -16.73 13.25 3.60
N GLU A 35 -15.80 12.75 2.82
CA GLU A 35 -14.45 13.32 2.68
C GLU A 35 -13.99 13.22 1.23
N SER A 36 -13.35 14.30 0.74
CA SER A 36 -12.72 14.31 -0.57
C SER A 36 -11.43 15.12 -0.58
N TYR A 37 -10.61 14.92 -1.60
CA TYR A 37 -9.51 15.80 -1.97
C TYR A 37 -9.75 16.34 -3.37
N THR A 38 -9.59 17.65 -3.52
CA THR A 38 -9.46 18.29 -4.83
C THR A 38 -7.97 18.42 -5.13
N ILE A 39 -7.55 17.82 -6.23
CA ILE A 39 -6.16 17.77 -6.68
C ILE A 39 -6.05 18.57 -7.96
N ASN A 40 -5.24 19.63 -7.92
CA ASN A 40 -4.91 20.40 -9.12
C ASN A 40 -3.40 20.43 -9.30
N ALA A 41 -2.94 20.22 -10.52
CA ALA A 41 -1.56 20.43 -10.90
C ALA A 41 -1.51 21.19 -12.22
N ASN A 42 -0.57 22.11 -12.34
CA ASN A 42 -0.27 22.84 -13.57
C ASN A 42 1.24 22.73 -13.79
N LEU A 43 1.63 21.74 -14.58
CA LEU A 43 3.01 21.43 -14.90
C LEU A 43 3.42 22.03 -16.26
N GLY A 44 2.80 23.14 -16.64
CA GLY A 44 3.00 23.84 -17.91
C GLY A 44 1.85 23.61 -18.89
N VAL A 45 2.10 23.97 -20.16
CA VAL A 45 1.08 23.84 -21.22
C VAL A 45 0.82 22.39 -21.60
N ASP A 46 1.76 21.51 -21.33
CA ASP A 46 1.74 20.11 -21.76
C ASP A 46 1.00 19.20 -20.79
N LEU A 47 0.90 19.58 -19.51
CA LEU A 47 0.24 18.75 -18.51
C LEU A 47 -0.46 19.56 -17.44
N GLN A 48 -1.78 19.43 -17.39
CA GLN A 48 -2.63 19.99 -16.34
C GLN A 48 -3.55 18.89 -15.79
N VAL A 49 -3.78 18.90 -14.48
CA VAL A 49 -4.61 17.93 -13.77
C VAL A 49 -5.64 18.66 -12.92
N ALA A 50 -6.90 18.26 -13.02
CA ALA A 50 -7.97 18.70 -12.14
C ALA A 50 -8.85 17.48 -11.79
N ILE A 51 -8.63 16.90 -10.64
CA ILE A 51 -9.28 15.66 -10.20
C ILE A 51 -9.83 15.83 -8.79
N GLU A 52 -11.05 15.35 -8.57
CA GLU A 52 -11.60 15.10 -7.24
C GLU A 52 -11.56 13.62 -6.94
N VAL A 53 -11.05 13.27 -5.78
CA VAL A 53 -11.09 11.90 -5.23
C VAL A 53 -11.95 11.91 -3.98
N SER A 54 -13.00 11.09 -3.97
CA SER A 54 -14.04 11.11 -2.95
C SER A 54 -14.18 9.73 -2.30
N ARG A 55 -14.11 9.70 -0.96
CA ARG A 55 -14.23 8.48 -0.17
C ARG A 55 -15.69 8.16 0.11
N PRO A 56 -16.20 6.97 -0.28
CA PRO A 56 -17.56 6.55 0.09
C PRO A 56 -17.71 6.39 1.60
N ALA A 57 -18.86 6.75 2.14
CA ALA A 57 -19.19 6.58 3.56
C ALA A 57 -19.14 5.11 4.00
N SER A 58 -19.54 4.19 3.13
CA SER A 58 -19.50 2.74 3.34
C SER A 58 -18.07 2.15 3.40
N VAL A 59 -17.07 2.89 2.93
CA VAL A 59 -15.66 2.50 2.99
C VAL A 59 -14.90 3.51 3.85
N PRO A 60 -14.96 3.40 5.18
CA PRO A 60 -14.29 4.35 6.06
C PRO A 60 -12.77 4.31 5.88
N GLY A 61 -12.13 5.46 6.07
CA GLY A 61 -10.69 5.50 6.24
C GLY A 61 -10.28 4.81 7.54
N TYR A 62 -9.13 4.17 7.55
CA TYR A 62 -8.65 3.44 8.72
C TYR A 62 -7.17 3.70 9.04
N LYS A 63 -6.81 3.38 10.26
CA LYS A 63 -5.46 3.22 10.78
C LYS A 63 -5.43 2.00 11.69
N VAL A 64 -4.31 1.30 11.74
CA VAL A 64 -4.15 0.17 12.65
C VAL A 64 -3.84 0.67 14.06
N GLY A 65 -4.49 0.09 15.08
CA GLY A 65 -4.35 0.49 16.47
C GLY A 65 -5.20 1.70 16.86
N ALA A 66 -5.35 1.89 18.15
CA ALA A 66 -6.21 2.90 18.76
C ALA A 66 -5.41 4.03 19.42
N GLY A 67 -6.12 5.11 19.76
CA GLY A 67 -5.59 6.23 20.53
C GLY A 67 -4.62 7.13 19.75
N PRO A 68 -3.84 7.95 20.47
CA PRO A 68 -2.94 8.94 19.86
C PRO A 68 -1.84 8.32 18.99
N ARG A 69 -1.43 7.08 19.30
CA ARG A 69 -0.44 6.31 18.55
C ARG A 69 -1.05 5.32 17.55
N GLY A 70 -2.34 5.40 17.28
CA GLY A 70 -2.97 4.59 16.24
C GLY A 70 -2.40 4.92 14.86
N GLY A 71 -2.14 3.91 14.06
CA GLY A 71 -1.47 4.01 12.76
C GLY A 71 0.04 3.80 12.82
N TYR A 72 0.65 3.73 14.01
CA TYR A 72 2.07 3.47 14.17
C TYR A 72 2.37 1.98 14.10
N SER A 73 3.32 1.60 13.26
CA SER A 73 3.99 0.29 13.29
C SER A 73 5.42 0.52 13.75
N TYR A 74 5.76 -0.05 14.88
CA TYR A 74 7.08 0.11 15.51
C TYR A 74 7.99 -1.04 15.12
N PHE A 75 9.27 -0.76 15.04
CA PHE A 75 10.31 -1.76 14.82
C PHE A 75 11.60 -1.37 15.54
N GLY A 76 12.56 -2.29 15.59
CA GLY A 76 13.84 -2.10 16.26
C GLY A 76 14.24 -3.32 17.07
N HIS A 77 15.30 -3.18 17.85
CA HIS A 77 15.87 -4.29 18.62
C HIS A 77 15.00 -4.74 19.78
N ASP A 78 14.27 -3.81 20.35
CA ASP A 78 13.42 -4.00 21.51
C ASP A 78 12.06 -3.38 21.23
N SER A 79 11.01 -4.20 21.25
CA SER A 79 9.63 -3.75 21.05
C SER A 79 9.16 -2.70 22.05
N ALA A 80 9.74 -2.70 23.27
CA ALA A 80 9.46 -1.70 24.30
C ALA A 80 10.19 -0.37 24.07
N LYS A 81 11.28 -0.39 23.28
CA LYS A 81 12.11 0.77 22.94
C LYS A 81 12.35 0.81 21.43
N ALA A 82 11.29 1.06 20.69
CA ALA A 82 11.33 1.10 19.25
C ALA A 82 12.37 2.11 18.73
N GLU A 83 13.17 1.69 17.76
CA GLU A 83 14.20 2.51 17.11
C GLU A 83 13.63 3.34 15.97
N GLY A 84 12.47 2.94 15.47
CA GLY A 84 11.77 3.63 14.41
C GLY A 84 10.31 3.25 14.32
N TYR A 85 9.61 3.96 13.45
CA TYR A 85 8.21 3.69 13.19
C TYR A 85 7.84 4.11 11.76
N VAL A 86 6.76 3.54 11.27
CA VAL A 86 6.00 4.05 10.12
C VAL A 86 4.56 4.28 10.54
N ILE A 87 3.96 5.32 10.02
CA ILE A 87 2.55 5.63 10.23
C ILE A 87 1.85 5.45 8.90
N HIS A 88 0.76 4.69 8.90
CA HIS A 88 -0.07 4.54 7.73
C HIS A 88 -1.53 4.84 8.06
N ARG A 89 -2.16 5.65 7.21
CA ARG A 89 -3.59 5.94 7.24
C ARG A 89 -4.10 5.77 5.83
N PHE A 90 -5.14 4.96 5.66
CA PHE A 90 -5.63 4.56 4.35
C PHE A 90 -7.06 5.05 4.12
N TRP A 91 -7.34 5.44 2.88
CA TRP A 91 -8.65 5.25 2.28
C TRP A 91 -8.52 4.04 1.35
N PRO A 92 -9.08 2.90 1.71
CA PRO A 92 -8.88 1.68 0.94
C PRO A 92 -9.56 1.72 -0.43
N ARG A 93 -10.54 2.60 -0.60
CA ARG A 93 -11.17 2.89 -1.87
C ARG A 93 -11.65 4.34 -1.91
N PHE A 94 -11.43 4.98 -3.03
CA PHE A 94 -12.08 6.23 -3.43
C PHE A 94 -12.63 6.12 -4.84
N ILE A 95 -13.54 7.02 -5.18
CA ILE A 95 -13.97 7.29 -6.56
C ILE A 95 -13.28 8.56 -7.02
N ALA A 96 -12.73 8.52 -8.24
CA ALA A 96 -12.09 9.66 -8.88
C ALA A 96 -12.95 10.17 -10.03
N SER A 97 -13.01 11.49 -10.19
CA SER A 97 -13.58 12.16 -11.35
C SER A 97 -12.83 13.46 -11.63
N GLY A 98 -12.86 13.91 -12.88
CA GLY A 98 -12.18 15.11 -13.30
C GLY A 98 -11.65 15.02 -14.71
N HIS A 99 -10.53 15.69 -14.97
CA HIS A 99 -9.88 15.64 -16.27
C HIS A 99 -8.38 15.86 -16.17
N ILE A 100 -7.68 15.38 -17.16
CA ILE A 100 -6.26 15.64 -17.42
C ILE A 100 -6.18 16.29 -18.80
N ILE A 101 -5.43 17.39 -18.90
CA ILE A 101 -5.06 17.99 -20.17
C ILE A 101 -3.62 17.59 -20.45
N GLN A 102 -3.42 16.90 -21.57
CA GLN A 102 -2.10 16.50 -22.02
C GLN A 102 -1.91 16.94 -23.47
N ASN A 103 -0.85 17.72 -23.74
CA ASN A 103 -0.56 18.27 -25.07
C ASN A 103 -1.76 19.03 -25.69
N GLY A 104 -2.50 19.77 -24.85
CA GLY A 104 -3.68 20.52 -25.27
C GLY A 104 -4.96 19.71 -25.44
N ILE A 105 -4.92 18.39 -25.22
CA ILE A 105 -6.08 17.50 -25.31
C ILE A 105 -6.61 17.23 -23.90
N ALA A 106 -7.89 17.51 -23.68
CA ALA A 106 -8.56 17.21 -22.41
C ALA A 106 -9.15 15.80 -22.43
N GLU A 107 -8.76 15.00 -21.46
CA GLU A 107 -9.30 13.64 -21.25
C GLU A 107 -10.07 13.60 -19.93
N ALA A 108 -11.31 13.10 -19.98
CA ALA A 108 -12.13 12.90 -18.81
C ALA A 108 -11.62 11.70 -18.00
N ILE A 109 -11.44 11.89 -16.71
CA ILE A 109 -11.04 10.85 -15.76
C ILE A 109 -12.27 10.41 -14.97
N LYS A 110 -12.50 9.09 -14.97
CA LYS A 110 -13.47 8.44 -14.09
C LYS A 110 -12.91 7.08 -13.67
N GLY A 111 -12.84 6.83 -12.37
CA GLY A 111 -12.27 5.58 -11.90
C GLY A 111 -12.33 5.43 -10.39
N SER A 112 -11.60 4.47 -9.89
CA SER A 112 -11.42 4.22 -8.47
C SER A 112 -9.94 4.03 -8.14
N GLY A 113 -9.59 4.23 -6.89
CA GLY A 113 -8.23 4.09 -6.42
C GLY A 113 -8.17 3.97 -4.90
N MET A 114 -6.97 4.10 -4.37
CA MET A 114 -6.72 4.15 -2.94
C MET A 114 -5.89 5.38 -2.58
N PHE A 115 -5.99 5.81 -1.34
CA PHE A 115 -5.14 6.87 -0.81
C PHE A 115 -4.41 6.36 0.42
N VAL A 116 -3.13 6.66 0.51
CA VAL A 116 -2.34 6.41 1.71
C VAL A 116 -1.63 7.67 2.15
N HIS A 117 -1.78 8.00 3.43
CA HIS A 117 -0.94 8.98 4.10
C HIS A 117 0.09 8.22 4.92
N ALA A 118 1.32 8.20 4.44
CA ALA A 118 2.43 7.55 5.10
C ALA A 118 3.40 8.57 5.69
N ILE A 119 3.84 8.34 6.94
CA ILE A 119 4.90 9.10 7.58
C ILE A 119 5.94 8.09 8.04
N GLN A 120 7.18 8.33 7.67
CA GLN A 120 8.29 7.47 8.02
C GLN A 120 9.14 8.16 9.09
N GLY A 121 9.09 7.65 10.30
CA GLY A 121 9.96 8.08 11.41
C GLY A 121 11.31 7.37 11.38
N MET A 122 11.86 7.18 10.18
CA MET A 122 13.15 6.53 9.91
C MET A 122 13.63 6.91 8.50
N ARG A 123 14.85 6.52 8.17
CA ARG A 123 15.39 6.60 6.80
C ARG A 123 15.22 5.24 6.14
N PRO A 124 14.31 5.07 5.16
CA PRO A 124 13.97 3.76 4.60
C PRO A 124 15.20 3.01 4.08
N ASN A 125 16.10 3.71 3.42
CA ASN A 125 17.35 3.17 2.89
C ASN A 125 18.35 2.67 3.95
N LEU A 126 18.16 3.03 5.23
CA LEU A 126 19.00 2.57 6.33
C LEU A 126 18.34 1.49 7.18
N VAL A 127 17.07 1.24 6.97
CA VAL A 127 16.25 0.39 7.84
C VAL A 127 15.62 -0.79 7.09
N ALA A 128 15.11 -0.58 5.88
CA ALA A 128 14.40 -1.61 5.13
C ALA A 128 15.34 -2.38 4.19
N SER A 129 15.26 -3.71 4.22
CA SER A 129 15.95 -4.61 3.30
C SER A 129 15.09 -5.03 2.12
N ALA A 130 13.78 -5.05 2.31
CA ALA A 130 12.80 -5.40 1.29
C ALA A 130 11.49 -4.66 1.53
N TRP A 131 10.79 -4.37 0.44
CA TRP A 131 9.51 -3.69 0.45
C TRP A 131 8.59 -4.26 -0.61
N ASN A 132 7.36 -4.59 -0.23
CA ASN A 132 6.28 -4.97 -1.13
C ASN A 132 5.12 -4.02 -0.92
N PHE A 133 4.59 -3.46 -2.00
CA PHE A 133 3.36 -2.70 -1.98
C PHE A 133 2.47 -3.18 -3.11
N ASN A 134 1.29 -3.63 -2.74
CA ASN A 134 0.32 -4.16 -3.68
C ASN A 134 -1.02 -3.49 -3.45
N PHE A 135 -1.69 -3.11 -4.54
CA PHE A 135 -3.08 -2.73 -4.44
C PHE A 135 -3.86 -3.24 -5.64
N PHE A 136 -5.05 -3.73 -5.36
CA PHE A 136 -5.98 -4.25 -6.34
C PHE A 136 -7.28 -3.48 -6.28
N GLN A 137 -7.85 -3.16 -7.44
CA GLN A 137 -9.14 -2.48 -7.57
C GLN A 137 -9.94 -3.16 -8.67
N SER A 138 -11.20 -3.45 -8.39
CA SER A 138 -12.16 -3.98 -9.36
C SER A 138 -13.54 -3.37 -9.13
N ASN A 139 -14.31 -3.27 -10.19
CA ASN A 139 -15.74 -2.93 -10.10
C ASN A 139 -16.64 -4.17 -10.06
N GLN A 140 -16.07 -5.36 -10.12
CA GLN A 140 -16.80 -6.60 -9.88
C GLN A 140 -17.30 -6.66 -8.44
N LEU A 141 -18.30 -7.49 -8.17
CA LEU A 141 -18.89 -7.65 -6.84
C LEU A 141 -19.22 -6.32 -6.17
N GLU A 142 -19.78 -5.37 -6.92
CA GLU A 142 -20.15 -4.03 -6.43
C GLU A 142 -18.95 -3.22 -5.88
N GLY A 143 -17.74 -3.60 -6.24
CA GLY A 143 -16.50 -2.92 -5.88
C GLY A 143 -15.67 -3.69 -4.87
N VAL A 144 -14.50 -4.13 -5.35
CA VAL A 144 -13.48 -4.79 -4.55
C VAL A 144 -12.23 -3.95 -4.52
N SER A 145 -11.63 -3.84 -3.35
CA SER A 145 -10.29 -3.27 -3.17
C SER A 145 -9.49 -4.13 -2.20
N ALA A 146 -8.24 -4.40 -2.54
CA ALA A 146 -7.32 -5.06 -1.62
C ALA A 146 -6.00 -4.27 -1.58
N ILE A 147 -5.55 -3.98 -0.38
CA ILE A 147 -4.29 -3.28 -0.16
C ILE A 147 -3.40 -4.16 0.69
N GLN A 148 -2.12 -4.20 0.33
CA GLN A 148 -1.10 -4.84 1.14
C GLN A 148 0.19 -4.04 1.07
N MET A 149 0.75 -3.78 2.23
CA MET A 149 2.05 -3.17 2.41
C MET A 149 2.86 -4.03 3.35
N GLU A 150 4.05 -4.40 2.92
CA GLU A 150 4.98 -5.19 3.69
C GLU A 150 6.36 -4.56 3.62
N PHE A 151 7.06 -4.44 4.75
CA PHE A 151 8.47 -4.18 4.73
C PHE A 151 9.22 -5.10 5.69
N THR A 152 10.45 -5.42 5.34
CA THR A 152 11.38 -6.20 6.16
C THR A 152 12.54 -5.30 6.53
N THR A 153 12.91 -5.27 7.81
CA THR A 153 14.06 -4.49 8.27
C THR A 153 15.38 -5.13 7.85
N LEU A 154 16.45 -4.35 7.88
CA LEU A 154 17.80 -4.91 7.95
C LEU A 154 18.03 -5.59 9.31
N ASN A 155 19.01 -6.51 9.38
CA ASN A 155 19.41 -7.13 10.63
C ASN A 155 19.85 -6.11 11.71
N THR A 156 20.41 -4.99 11.26
CA THR A 156 20.84 -3.88 12.13
C THR A 156 19.68 -3.19 12.83
N HIS A 157 18.47 -3.27 12.31
CA HIS A 157 17.25 -2.70 12.85
C HIS A 157 16.18 -3.77 13.15
N GLY A 158 16.61 -5.02 13.17
CA GLY A 158 15.80 -6.15 13.61
C GLY A 158 16.03 -6.51 15.06
N LYS A 159 15.57 -7.70 15.47
CA LYS A 159 15.75 -8.22 16.81
C LYS A 159 17.23 -8.52 17.10
N LYS A 160 17.74 -8.13 18.25
CA LYS A 160 19.08 -8.48 18.75
C LYS A 160 19.03 -9.63 19.76
N GLY A 161 20.18 -10.28 19.96
CA GLY A 161 20.36 -11.33 20.95
C GLY A 161 19.95 -12.72 20.45
N ALA A 162 19.51 -13.57 21.35
CA ALA A 162 19.03 -14.89 21.00
C ALA A 162 17.83 -14.78 20.05
N GLY A 163 17.93 -15.42 18.87
CA GLY A 163 16.94 -15.31 17.81
C GLY A 163 17.01 -13.98 17.07
N SER A 164 18.22 -13.43 16.90
CA SER A 164 18.44 -12.21 16.09
C SER A 164 18.02 -12.39 14.63
N GLY A 165 17.57 -11.32 14.01
CA GLY A 165 17.18 -11.30 12.60
C GLY A 165 16.28 -10.13 12.26
N PRO A 166 15.88 -10.00 10.99
CA PRO A 166 15.03 -8.92 10.53
C PRO A 166 13.61 -9.05 11.09
N VAL A 167 12.93 -7.93 11.23
CA VAL A 167 11.51 -7.85 11.59
C VAL A 167 10.73 -7.56 10.31
N LYS A 168 9.60 -8.26 10.13
CA LYS A 168 8.68 -8.05 9.02
C LYS A 168 7.39 -7.41 9.52
N VAL A 169 6.98 -6.31 8.91
CA VAL A 169 5.76 -5.59 9.25
C VAL A 169 4.83 -5.59 8.05
N ASN A 170 3.59 -6.01 8.26
CA ASN A 170 2.55 -6.10 7.25
C ASN A 170 1.31 -5.33 7.67
N ILE A 171 0.69 -4.65 6.72
CA ILE A 171 -0.61 -4.02 6.87
C ILE A 171 -1.40 -4.26 5.60
N GLY A 172 -2.66 -4.65 5.74
CA GLY A 172 -3.55 -4.87 4.62
C GLY A 172 -5.01 -4.56 4.93
N SER A 173 -5.82 -4.53 3.89
CA SER A 173 -7.28 -4.39 4.03
C SER A 173 -8.00 -4.98 2.83
N LEU A 174 -9.26 -5.35 3.06
CA LEU A 174 -10.18 -5.84 2.05
C LEU A 174 -11.46 -5.02 2.06
N VAL A 175 -11.88 -4.61 0.87
CA VAL A 175 -13.18 -4.02 0.56
C VAL A 175 -13.92 -4.98 -0.36
N VAL A 176 -15.13 -5.33 -0.04
CA VAL A 176 -16.02 -6.18 -0.86
C VAL A 176 -17.42 -5.56 -0.83
N GLY A 177 -18.10 -5.52 -1.95
CA GLY A 177 -19.43 -4.88 -2.03
C GLY A 177 -19.39 -3.42 -1.60
N ASN A 178 -18.31 -2.72 -1.93
CA ASN A 178 -18.08 -1.33 -1.51
C ASN A 178 -18.16 -1.11 0.01
N LYS A 179 -17.82 -2.14 0.81
CA LYS A 179 -17.71 -2.08 2.28
C LYS A 179 -16.33 -2.53 2.72
N LEU A 180 -15.73 -1.84 3.66
CA LEU A 180 -14.49 -2.29 4.31
C LEU A 180 -14.81 -3.47 5.23
N VAL A 181 -14.41 -4.69 4.84
CA VAL A 181 -14.80 -5.92 5.52
C VAL A 181 -13.72 -6.48 6.45
N ALA A 182 -12.44 -6.21 6.16
CA ALA A 182 -11.35 -6.67 6.99
C ALA A 182 -10.15 -5.73 6.96
N ILE A 183 -9.42 -5.68 8.07
CA ILE A 183 -8.12 -5.03 8.21
C ILE A 183 -7.18 -6.07 8.79
N SER A 184 -6.03 -6.28 8.14
CA SER A 184 -4.98 -7.17 8.60
C SER A 184 -3.74 -6.37 8.97
N ALA A 185 -3.13 -6.72 10.11
CA ALA A 185 -1.84 -6.17 10.51
C ALA A 185 -1.06 -7.24 11.25
N GLU A 186 0.16 -7.44 10.86
CA GLU A 186 1.04 -8.45 11.45
C GLU A 186 2.45 -7.88 11.58
N THR A 187 3.09 -8.12 12.73
CA THR A 187 4.52 -7.95 12.91
C THR A 187 5.11 -9.32 13.21
N THR A 188 5.96 -9.82 12.35
CA THR A 188 6.63 -11.11 12.51
C THR A 188 8.05 -10.86 12.99
N TRP A 189 8.36 -11.37 14.17
CA TRP A 189 9.70 -11.33 14.74
C TRP A 189 10.50 -12.55 14.30
N PRO A 190 11.84 -12.45 14.25
CA PRO A 190 12.68 -13.58 13.91
C PRO A 190 12.44 -14.78 14.84
N ASN A 191 12.32 -15.96 14.23
CA ASN A 191 12.04 -17.26 14.91
C ASN A 191 10.65 -17.34 15.58
N GLU A 192 9.75 -16.42 15.31
CA GLU A 192 8.35 -16.58 15.63
C GLU A 192 7.63 -17.27 14.47
N ALA A 193 6.74 -18.19 14.82
CA ALA A 193 5.85 -18.78 13.82
C ALA A 193 4.92 -17.68 13.27
N PRO A 194 4.74 -17.58 11.96
CA PRO A 194 3.79 -16.66 11.38
C PRO A 194 2.38 -16.90 11.93
N SER A 195 1.63 -15.82 12.18
CA SER A 195 0.24 -15.93 12.62
C SER A 195 -0.59 -16.73 11.60
N SER A 196 -1.50 -17.55 12.10
CA SER A 196 -2.52 -18.22 11.27
C SER A 196 -3.89 -17.52 11.34
N GLY A 197 -4.07 -16.64 12.30
CA GLY A 197 -5.33 -15.94 12.54
C GLY A 197 -5.47 -14.62 11.78
N VAL A 198 -4.34 -13.95 11.55
CA VAL A 198 -4.27 -12.73 10.74
C VAL A 198 -3.14 -12.90 9.74
N ILE A 199 -3.43 -12.68 8.46
CA ILE A 199 -2.46 -12.81 7.38
C ILE A 199 -2.53 -11.54 6.52
N SER A 200 -1.34 -11.02 6.19
CA SER A 200 -1.15 -10.01 5.16
C SER A 200 0.24 -10.25 4.57
N ARG A 201 0.33 -11.08 3.52
CA ARG A 201 1.62 -11.59 3.02
C ARG A 201 1.72 -11.53 1.52
N THR A 202 2.92 -11.20 1.05
CA THR A 202 3.35 -11.37 -0.33
C THR A 202 4.37 -12.50 -0.39
N THR A 203 4.09 -13.52 -1.19
CA THR A 203 5.02 -14.63 -1.46
C THR A 203 5.53 -14.50 -2.88
N HIS A 204 6.85 -14.47 -3.04
CA HIS A 204 7.53 -14.47 -4.32
C HIS A 204 7.82 -15.92 -4.73
N LEU A 205 7.34 -16.32 -5.90
CA LEU A 205 7.53 -17.67 -6.42
C LEU A 205 8.43 -17.66 -7.67
N ASN A 206 9.14 -18.78 -7.86
CA ASN A 206 9.98 -19.02 -9.03
C ASN A 206 10.96 -17.88 -9.32
N SER A 207 11.63 -17.40 -8.28
CA SER A 207 12.55 -16.26 -8.41
C SER A 207 13.82 -16.64 -9.15
N VAL A 208 14.22 -15.80 -10.11
CA VAL A 208 15.45 -15.90 -10.90
C VAL A 208 16.30 -14.66 -10.63
N HIS A 209 17.61 -14.86 -10.53
CA HIS A 209 18.54 -13.75 -10.33
C HIS A 209 18.57 -12.81 -11.55
N ASP A 210 18.21 -11.54 -11.34
CA ASP A 210 18.36 -10.49 -12.34
C ASP A 210 19.76 -9.88 -12.22
N ALA A 211 20.60 -10.10 -13.23
CA ALA A 211 21.97 -9.63 -13.24
C ALA A 211 22.10 -8.08 -13.24
N ASP A 212 21.11 -7.38 -13.79
CA ASP A 212 21.12 -5.91 -13.87
C ASP A 212 20.94 -5.26 -12.48
N THR A 213 20.10 -5.86 -11.65
CA THR A 213 19.74 -5.31 -10.34
C THR A 213 20.36 -6.08 -9.18
N SER A 214 20.83 -7.31 -9.44
CA SER A 214 21.24 -8.31 -8.44
C SER A 214 20.10 -8.72 -7.50
N TYR A 215 18.84 -8.64 -7.96
CA TYR A 215 17.68 -9.08 -7.18
C TYR A 215 17.18 -10.46 -7.63
N PRO A 216 16.58 -11.24 -6.72
CA PRO A 216 15.76 -12.37 -7.11
C PRO A 216 14.40 -11.85 -7.63
N LYS A 217 14.23 -11.74 -8.95
CA LYS A 217 12.95 -11.36 -9.58
C LYS A 217 12.04 -12.56 -9.63
N PRO A 218 10.84 -12.53 -9.01
CA PRO A 218 9.85 -13.60 -9.13
C PRO A 218 9.22 -13.60 -10.53
N SER A 219 8.71 -14.77 -10.96
CA SER A 219 7.80 -14.85 -12.10
C SER A 219 6.32 -14.86 -11.67
N GLN A 220 6.06 -15.12 -10.40
CA GLN A 220 4.70 -15.13 -9.84
C GLN A 220 4.71 -14.55 -8.42
N LEU A 221 3.66 -13.79 -8.10
CA LEU A 221 3.37 -13.31 -6.76
C LEU A 221 2.09 -13.95 -6.23
N VAL A 222 2.10 -14.35 -4.98
CA VAL A 222 0.90 -14.77 -4.24
C VAL A 222 0.67 -13.79 -3.12
N LEU A 223 -0.50 -13.16 -3.14
CA LEU A 223 -0.93 -12.17 -2.16
C LEU A 223 -2.06 -12.79 -1.34
N GLU A 224 -1.94 -12.74 -0.02
CA GLU A 224 -2.89 -13.37 0.89
C GLU A 224 -3.31 -12.39 1.98
N TRP A 225 -4.61 -12.37 2.23
CA TRP A 225 -5.24 -11.62 3.33
C TRP A 225 -6.10 -12.57 4.15
N LYS A 226 -6.03 -12.43 5.46
CA LYS A 226 -6.92 -13.10 6.40
C LYS A 226 -7.06 -12.23 7.64
N ALA A 227 -8.28 -11.96 8.06
CA ALA A 227 -8.52 -11.24 9.30
C ALA A 227 -9.97 -11.46 9.77
N PRO A 228 -10.27 -11.26 11.07
CA PRO A 228 -11.64 -11.20 11.53
C PRO A 228 -12.42 -10.13 10.77
N SER A 229 -13.68 -10.43 10.45
CA SER A 229 -14.59 -9.45 9.88
C SER A 229 -14.79 -8.28 10.84
N ILE A 230 -14.81 -7.07 10.29
CA ILE A 230 -15.13 -5.84 11.02
C ILE A 230 -16.54 -5.33 10.75
N VAL A 231 -17.32 -6.05 9.92
CA VAL A 231 -18.72 -5.73 9.62
C VAL A 231 -19.65 -6.69 10.33
N SER A 232 -20.75 -6.17 10.86
CA SER A 232 -21.66 -6.93 11.73
C SER A 232 -22.45 -8.03 11.02
N ASP A 233 -22.66 -7.87 9.72
CA ASP A 233 -23.42 -8.80 8.87
C ASP A 233 -22.55 -9.98 8.36
N VAL A 234 -21.23 -9.90 8.52
CA VAL A 234 -20.30 -10.99 8.20
C VAL A 234 -19.63 -11.47 9.49
N LYS A 235 -19.96 -12.67 9.92
CA LYS A 235 -19.35 -13.28 11.12
C LYS A 235 -18.13 -14.12 10.72
N GLY A 236 -17.13 -14.15 11.60
CA GLY A 236 -15.97 -15.00 11.44
C GLY A 236 -14.81 -14.29 10.72
N THR A 237 -14.10 -15.04 9.91
CA THR A 237 -12.87 -14.60 9.24
C THR A 237 -13.13 -14.34 7.78
N VAL A 238 -12.58 -13.25 7.28
CA VAL A 238 -12.53 -12.93 5.84
C VAL A 238 -11.16 -13.32 5.33
N GLU A 239 -11.14 -14.04 4.23
CA GLU A 239 -9.91 -14.48 3.57
C GLU A 239 -9.96 -14.09 2.09
N ALA A 240 -8.83 -13.70 1.54
CA ALA A 240 -8.66 -13.44 0.12
C ALA A 240 -7.27 -13.87 -0.34
N LYS A 241 -7.19 -14.34 -1.57
CA LYS A 241 -5.96 -14.69 -2.24
C LYS A 241 -5.97 -14.11 -3.66
N LEU A 242 -4.84 -13.58 -4.08
CA LEU A 242 -4.62 -13.11 -5.44
C LEU A 242 -3.30 -13.67 -5.95
N GLU A 243 -3.34 -14.30 -7.12
CA GLU A 243 -2.16 -14.77 -7.81
C GLU A 243 -1.88 -13.86 -9.00
N VAL A 244 -0.65 -13.38 -9.13
CA VAL A 244 -0.22 -12.46 -10.16
C VAL A 244 0.95 -13.06 -10.91
N ASP A 245 0.75 -13.32 -12.19
CA ASP A 245 1.83 -13.68 -13.11
C ASP A 245 2.55 -12.40 -13.54
N VAL A 246 3.83 -12.28 -13.18
CA VAL A 246 4.69 -11.14 -13.54
C VAL A 246 5.69 -11.50 -14.64
N GLY A 247 5.59 -12.68 -15.19
CA GLY A 247 6.41 -13.18 -16.29
C GLY A 247 7.88 -13.40 -15.93
N SER A 248 8.63 -13.90 -16.89
CA SER A 248 10.06 -14.17 -16.77
C SER A 248 10.90 -12.87 -16.87
N LEU A 249 12.22 -12.98 -16.77
CA LEU A 249 13.15 -11.88 -17.06
C LEU A 249 13.13 -11.48 -18.53
N GLU A 250 13.05 -12.48 -19.41
CA GLU A 250 13.07 -12.29 -20.87
C GLU A 250 11.72 -11.83 -21.39
N HIS A 251 10.64 -12.30 -20.76
CA HIS A 251 9.25 -12.00 -21.14
C HIS A 251 8.48 -11.51 -19.90
N PRO A 252 8.74 -10.28 -19.44
CA PRO A 252 8.02 -9.74 -18.28
C PRO A 252 6.55 -9.47 -18.62
N ASN A 253 5.66 -9.88 -17.72
CA ASN A 253 4.24 -9.61 -17.85
C ASN A 253 3.87 -8.38 -17.02
N GLY A 254 3.42 -7.33 -17.70
CA GLY A 254 2.98 -6.10 -17.05
C GLY A 254 4.06 -5.27 -16.35
N LEU A 255 5.35 -5.53 -16.60
CA LEU A 255 6.42 -4.69 -16.08
C LEU A 255 6.31 -3.29 -16.69
N VAL A 256 6.09 -2.29 -15.85
CA VAL A 256 6.02 -0.88 -16.23
C VAL A 256 7.42 -0.29 -16.24
N GLU A 257 8.17 -0.49 -15.16
CA GLU A 257 9.49 0.11 -15.00
C GLU A 257 10.34 -0.63 -13.96
N LYS A 258 11.66 -0.62 -14.15
CA LYS A 258 12.67 -0.88 -13.12
C LYS A 258 13.16 0.48 -12.61
N VAL A 259 12.65 0.91 -11.47
CA VAL A 259 12.99 2.23 -10.92
C VAL A 259 14.28 2.14 -10.12
N ASP A 260 15.29 2.92 -10.49
CA ASP A 260 16.46 3.16 -9.64
C ASP A 260 16.16 4.32 -8.69
N ILE A 261 15.70 4.00 -7.47
CA ILE A 261 15.32 5.00 -6.44
C ILE A 261 16.50 5.88 -5.97
N LEU A 262 17.72 5.51 -6.30
CA LEU A 262 18.93 6.30 -6.03
C LEU A 262 19.53 6.89 -7.33
N GLY A 263 18.83 6.78 -8.45
CA GLY A 263 19.32 7.20 -9.78
C GLY A 263 19.75 8.66 -9.84
N GLU A 264 18.98 9.51 -9.18
CA GLU A 264 19.22 10.96 -9.13
C GLU A 264 20.34 11.38 -8.13
N ILE A 265 20.88 10.43 -7.36
CA ILE A 265 21.95 10.71 -6.40
C ILE A 265 23.31 10.57 -7.11
N PRO A 266 24.22 11.54 -6.94
CA PRO A 266 25.56 11.44 -7.51
C PRO A 266 26.26 10.11 -7.17
N SER A 267 26.93 9.51 -8.14
CA SER A 267 27.47 8.14 -8.06
C SER A 267 28.42 7.91 -6.87
N VAL A 268 29.16 8.92 -6.46
CA VAL A 268 30.05 8.84 -5.28
C VAL A 268 29.24 8.69 -3.99
N ILE A 269 28.14 9.43 -3.86
CA ILE A 269 27.25 9.34 -2.70
C ILE A 269 26.46 8.04 -2.76
N LYS A 270 26.01 7.63 -3.95
CA LYS A 270 25.30 6.37 -4.19
C LYS A 270 26.13 5.16 -3.76
N LEU A 271 27.43 5.15 -4.09
CA LEU A 271 28.34 4.08 -3.67
C LEU A 271 28.48 4.03 -2.15
N ALA A 272 28.62 5.17 -1.49
CA ALA A 272 28.69 5.24 -0.03
C ALA A 272 27.38 4.77 0.65
N VAL A 273 26.22 5.18 0.14
CA VAL A 273 24.92 4.76 0.64
C VAL A 273 24.72 3.26 0.44
N SER A 274 25.03 2.70 -0.71
CA SER A 274 24.91 1.27 -1.01
C SER A 274 25.83 0.43 -0.13
N TYR A 275 27.06 0.88 0.07
CA TYR A 275 28.06 0.15 0.87
C TYR A 275 27.74 0.16 2.37
N VAL A 276 27.34 1.33 2.90
CA VAL A 276 27.07 1.49 4.35
C VAL A 276 25.72 0.88 4.74
N ALA A 277 24.72 0.98 3.88
CA ALA A 277 23.35 0.56 4.20
C ALA A 277 22.99 -0.85 3.70
N GLY A 278 23.80 -1.47 2.84
CA GLY A 278 23.43 -2.73 2.17
C GLY A 278 22.15 -2.61 1.34
N THR A 279 21.74 -1.38 1.00
CA THR A 279 20.49 -1.09 0.32
C THR A 279 20.67 -1.30 -1.16
N LYS A 280 19.83 -2.13 -1.72
CA LYS A 280 19.70 -2.28 -3.16
C LYS A 280 18.73 -1.23 -3.68
N PRO A 281 19.12 -0.45 -4.71
CA PRO A 281 18.36 0.77 -5.07
C PRO A 281 17.19 0.54 -6.02
N PHE A 282 16.91 -0.67 -6.44
CA PHE A 282 15.92 -0.93 -7.47
C PHE A 282 14.57 -1.34 -6.93
N MET A 283 13.52 -0.90 -7.61
CA MET A 283 12.15 -1.32 -7.42
C MET A 283 11.54 -1.75 -8.75
N TYR A 284 10.84 -2.87 -8.78
CA TYR A 284 10.05 -3.29 -9.93
C TYR A 284 8.63 -2.80 -9.78
N GLN A 285 8.19 -1.97 -10.72
CA GLN A 285 6.79 -1.56 -10.83
C GLN A 285 6.09 -2.46 -11.84
N VAL A 286 5.11 -3.21 -11.38
CA VAL A 286 4.35 -4.14 -12.21
C VAL A 286 2.88 -3.75 -12.18
N ARG A 287 2.23 -3.75 -13.37
CA ARG A 287 0.79 -3.61 -13.53
C ARG A 287 0.24 -4.87 -14.15
N SER A 288 -0.60 -5.57 -13.43
CA SER A 288 -1.28 -6.77 -13.91
C SER A 288 -2.78 -6.52 -14.01
N PHE A 289 -3.39 -7.05 -15.07
CA PHE A 289 -4.84 -7.14 -15.22
C PHE A 289 -5.27 -8.55 -14.84
N THR A 290 -5.55 -8.74 -13.55
CA THR A 290 -6.06 -10.01 -13.04
C THR A 290 -7.57 -9.94 -13.00
N LEU A 291 -8.24 -10.88 -13.67
CA LEU A 291 -9.65 -11.13 -13.41
C LEU A 291 -9.77 -11.76 -12.03
N LEU A 292 -10.73 -11.33 -11.23
CA LEU A 292 -11.11 -12.06 -10.02
C LEU A 292 -11.61 -13.44 -10.48
N SER A 293 -10.73 -14.43 -10.43
CA SER A 293 -11.16 -15.82 -10.44
C SER A 293 -11.67 -16.15 -9.03
N ASP A 294 -12.54 -17.13 -8.91
CA ASP A 294 -13.31 -17.60 -7.73
C ASP A 294 -12.60 -17.73 -6.36
N SER A 295 -11.54 -17.00 -6.12
CA SER A 295 -10.67 -17.10 -4.96
C SER A 295 -10.94 -16.08 -3.84
N LEU A 296 -12.03 -15.32 -3.92
CA LEU A 296 -12.47 -14.52 -2.77
C LEU A 296 -13.38 -15.41 -1.88
N LEU A 297 -12.78 -16.17 -0.98
CA LEU A 297 -13.50 -17.02 -0.06
C LEU A 297 -13.85 -16.24 1.21
N MET A 298 -15.12 -15.96 1.40
CA MET A 298 -15.62 -15.55 2.71
C MET A 298 -15.99 -16.82 3.48
N SER A 299 -15.14 -17.29 4.40
CA SER A 299 -15.45 -18.40 5.26
C SER A 299 -16.33 -17.93 6.41
N SER A 300 -17.59 -18.34 6.41
CA SER A 300 -18.42 -18.28 7.61
C SER A 300 -17.96 -19.34 8.62
N PRO A 301 -18.00 -19.09 9.94
CA PRO A 301 -17.77 -20.16 10.91
C PRO A 301 -18.81 -21.25 10.73
N VAL A 302 -18.33 -22.48 10.75
CA VAL A 302 -19.14 -23.68 10.63
C VAL A 302 -20.31 -23.65 11.63
N ALA A 303 -21.49 -23.43 11.12
CA ALA A 303 -22.74 -23.82 11.73
C ALA A 303 -23.50 -24.55 10.62
N GLU A 304 -23.37 -25.86 10.63
CA GLU A 304 -24.10 -26.88 9.87
C GLU A 304 -23.90 -26.92 8.32
N PRO A 305 -23.89 -28.13 7.75
CA PRO A 305 -23.59 -28.33 6.35
C PRO A 305 -24.82 -27.98 5.53
N HIS A 306 -24.76 -26.93 4.74
CA HIS A 306 -25.53 -26.68 3.52
C HIS A 306 -25.58 -25.18 3.24
N GLU A 307 -24.71 -24.79 2.38
CA GLU A 307 -24.87 -23.88 1.23
C GLU A 307 -23.54 -23.16 0.96
N THR A 308 -22.83 -23.73 0.04
CA THR A 308 -21.69 -23.10 -0.63
C THR A 308 -22.30 -22.13 -1.65
N PHE A 309 -22.13 -20.84 -1.44
CA PHE A 309 -22.38 -19.86 -2.51
C PHE A 309 -21.09 -19.71 -3.31
N TYR A 310 -21.18 -20.05 -4.59
CA TYR A 310 -20.13 -19.86 -5.61
C TYR A 310 -20.14 -18.44 -6.15
#